data_19561431f0a73b84974773f58ef9d5b5
#
_entry.id   19561431f0a73b84974773f58ef9d5b5
#
_cell.length_a   1.000
_cell.length_b   1.000
_cell.length_c   1.000
_cell.angle_alpha   90.00
_cell.angle_beta   90.00
_cell.angle_gamma   90.00
#
_symmetry.space_group_name_H-M   'P 1'
#
loop_
_entity.id
_entity.type
_entity.pdbx_description
1 polymer ?
#
loop_
_entity_poly.entity_id
_entity_poly.type
_entity_poly.pdbx_seq_one_letter_code
_entity_poly.pdbx_strand_id
1 'polypeptide(L)'
;MLVGNRPDWDSRVKDRISKLSPTEIGYQKIISLKMNGVEQPVKVYGTILEVNLTKPIAPGAKVTFDMVFEAQVPVQIRRSGRDNAEGVRYSMSQWYPKMCEYDNTGWHTPQYVAREFYGVWGDYDVTIHIDKNYKIGGTGVLKNAVAIGWGYDKPGTPLKNISTARRTWNFVAQNVHDFVWAADPDFEHIVRNREGVVLNVIYKAKDSATTAAWENVAEAAYIVLPYMNKRFGKYPYPQYSFIQGGDGGMEYPMATLLKGPGLGTVFHEWMHSWYQMMLGSNEIEHPWMDEGFTSWGEGEVNAYYRSQKGFTPSARVMLPLNHAGAYRGYFSLVKSGLAEPMTTFSDHYNTNYAYSVNAYSKGEMYLTQLGYIVSDSVRDAIMLAYYDKWRFKHPAPSDFLKVAKDVSGLQLNWYNEYWINTTKTIDYGIDSLWEENGKSILRLRRIGDMPMPIDLKLTFKDSTTETHYIPLDLTLGGKPAEDGEPRIVHPDWNWTNPTYEMVFDKKLFDLKAVEIDPTRRMADVDPNNNVLELKW
;
A
#
# COMPACT_ATOMS: atom_id res chain seq x y z
N MET A 1 -18.86 -11.62 -9.57
CA MET A 1 -17.77 -12.39 -8.97
C MET A 1 -17.89 -13.83 -9.37
N LEU A 2 -16.89 -14.37 -10.04
CA LEU A 2 -16.86 -15.78 -10.42
C LEU A 2 -16.47 -16.61 -9.20
N VAL A 3 -17.18 -17.72 -8.97
CA VAL A 3 -16.83 -18.65 -7.89
C VAL A 3 -15.58 -19.42 -8.32
N GLY A 4 -14.47 -19.19 -7.66
CA GLY A 4 -13.23 -19.92 -7.94
C GLY A 4 -13.22 -21.28 -7.24
N ASN A 5 -12.70 -22.30 -7.92
CA ASN A 5 -12.47 -23.63 -7.34
C ASN A 5 -11.10 -23.76 -6.67
N ARG A 6 -10.44 -22.64 -6.33
CA ARG A 6 -9.13 -22.67 -5.68
C ARG A 6 -9.27 -23.15 -4.23
N PRO A 7 -8.39 -24.03 -3.75
CA PRO A 7 -8.46 -24.54 -2.38
C PRO A 7 -8.35 -23.45 -1.30
N ASP A 8 -7.63 -22.37 -1.60
CA ASP A 8 -7.38 -21.22 -0.73
C ASP A 8 -8.19 -19.98 -1.11
N TRP A 9 -9.33 -20.15 -1.79
CA TRP A 9 -10.21 -19.02 -2.13
C TRP A 9 -10.63 -18.25 -0.87
N ASP A 10 -10.75 -16.93 -1.00
CA ASP A 10 -11.09 -16.04 0.09
C ASP A 10 -12.29 -16.56 0.90
N SER A 11 -12.04 -16.91 2.16
CA SER A 11 -13.04 -17.50 3.06
C SER A 11 -14.22 -16.56 3.34
N ARG A 12 -14.07 -15.26 3.13
CA ARG A 12 -15.14 -14.27 3.26
C ARG A 12 -16.20 -14.42 2.18
N VAL A 13 -15.78 -14.86 1.01
CA VAL A 13 -16.65 -15.03 -0.18
C VAL A 13 -17.13 -16.48 -0.31
N LYS A 14 -16.19 -17.41 -0.48
CA LYS A 14 -16.49 -18.82 -0.79
C LYS A 14 -17.61 -18.93 -1.84
N ASP A 15 -18.67 -19.65 -1.51
CA ASP A 15 -19.86 -19.85 -2.33
C ASP A 15 -21.02 -18.90 -1.97
N ARG A 16 -20.79 -17.94 -1.06
CA ARG A 16 -21.86 -17.07 -0.53
C ARG A 16 -22.56 -16.26 -1.61
N ILE A 17 -21.79 -15.70 -2.57
CA ILE A 17 -22.37 -14.87 -3.64
C ILE A 17 -23.28 -15.71 -4.55
N SER A 18 -22.89 -16.93 -4.87
CA SER A 18 -23.69 -17.83 -5.72
C SER A 18 -24.99 -18.30 -5.05
N LYS A 19 -25.12 -18.15 -3.73
CA LYS A 19 -26.29 -18.52 -2.94
C LYS A 19 -27.28 -17.38 -2.72
N LEU A 20 -26.94 -16.15 -3.16
CA LEU A 20 -27.83 -15.01 -3.02
C LEU A 20 -29.08 -15.18 -3.89
N SER A 21 -30.22 -14.83 -3.31
CA SER A 21 -31.50 -14.78 -4.02
C SER A 21 -31.56 -13.63 -5.03
N PRO A 22 -32.51 -13.60 -5.95
CA PRO A 22 -32.69 -12.50 -6.90
C PRO A 22 -32.88 -11.10 -6.24
N THR A 23 -33.34 -11.04 -4.99
CA THR A 23 -33.51 -9.79 -4.24
C THR A 23 -32.27 -9.41 -3.42
N GLU A 24 -31.27 -10.29 -3.36
CA GLU A 24 -30.04 -10.10 -2.59
C GLU A 24 -28.83 -9.83 -3.48
N ILE A 25 -28.88 -10.23 -4.75
CA ILE A 25 -27.80 -9.96 -5.71
C ILE A 25 -27.68 -8.46 -6.04
N GLY A 26 -26.50 -8.04 -6.53
CA GLY A 26 -26.30 -6.72 -7.12
C GLY A 26 -26.33 -6.78 -8.64
N TYR A 27 -26.78 -5.70 -9.26
CA TYR A 27 -26.63 -5.46 -10.69
C TYR A 27 -26.56 -3.96 -11.00
N GLN A 28 -26.04 -3.65 -12.17
CA GLN A 28 -26.12 -2.33 -12.79
C GLN A 28 -26.65 -2.51 -14.21
N LYS A 29 -27.82 -1.93 -14.49
CA LYS A 29 -28.50 -2.04 -15.77
C LYS A 29 -28.50 -0.67 -16.46
N ILE A 30 -27.89 -0.60 -17.63
CA ILE A 30 -27.87 0.62 -18.43
C ILE A 30 -29.24 0.82 -19.07
N ILE A 31 -29.86 1.95 -18.82
CA ILE A 31 -31.15 2.34 -19.40
C ILE A 31 -30.92 3.16 -20.68
N SER A 32 -30.00 4.11 -20.65
CA SER A 32 -29.59 4.88 -21.82
C SER A 32 -28.16 5.41 -21.66
N LEU A 33 -27.47 5.56 -22.78
CA LEU A 33 -26.18 6.23 -22.86
C LEU A 33 -26.16 7.14 -24.09
N LYS A 34 -25.97 8.45 -23.89
CA LYS A 34 -25.89 9.43 -24.96
C LYS A 34 -24.55 10.13 -24.97
N MET A 35 -23.98 10.37 -26.15
CA MET A 35 -22.85 11.26 -26.35
C MET A 35 -23.34 12.55 -27.02
N ASN A 36 -23.21 13.68 -26.33
CA ASN A 36 -23.72 14.99 -26.80
C ASN A 36 -25.21 14.92 -27.23
N GLY A 37 -26.03 14.23 -26.44
CA GLY A 37 -27.48 14.06 -26.68
C GLY A 37 -27.84 12.95 -27.69
N VAL A 38 -26.88 12.30 -28.38
CA VAL A 38 -27.13 11.24 -29.35
C VAL A 38 -26.93 9.89 -28.72
N GLU A 39 -27.95 9.00 -28.82
CA GLU A 39 -27.91 7.63 -28.28
C GLU A 39 -26.73 6.85 -28.86
N GLN A 40 -26.03 6.10 -27.98
CA GLN A 40 -24.89 5.27 -28.38
C GLN A 40 -25.23 3.80 -28.19
N PRO A 41 -24.87 2.93 -29.17
CA PRO A 41 -25.01 1.49 -29.01
C PRO A 41 -24.04 0.97 -27.95
N VAL A 42 -24.56 0.18 -27.04
CA VAL A 42 -23.81 -0.41 -25.93
C VAL A 42 -23.93 -1.92 -25.92
N LYS A 43 -22.88 -2.60 -25.45
CA LYS A 43 -22.89 -4.05 -25.24
C LYS A 43 -22.19 -4.38 -23.92
N VAL A 44 -22.82 -5.24 -23.13
CA VAL A 44 -22.28 -5.65 -21.82
C VAL A 44 -21.57 -7.00 -21.97
N TYR A 45 -20.33 -7.05 -21.50
CA TYR A 45 -19.51 -8.27 -21.41
C TYR A 45 -19.12 -8.48 -19.94
N GLY A 46 -19.90 -9.24 -19.20
CA GLY A 46 -19.67 -9.45 -17.76
C GLY A 46 -19.67 -8.14 -16.98
N THR A 47 -18.53 -7.68 -16.51
CA THR A 47 -18.37 -6.41 -15.78
C THR A 47 -17.96 -5.23 -16.67
N ILE A 48 -17.79 -5.44 -17.96
CA ILE A 48 -17.35 -4.41 -18.91
C ILE A 48 -18.51 -3.97 -19.80
N LEU A 49 -18.69 -2.65 -19.94
CA LEU A 49 -19.58 -2.02 -20.89
C LEU A 49 -18.77 -1.51 -22.10
N GLU A 50 -18.98 -2.11 -23.25
CA GLU A 50 -18.45 -1.62 -24.52
C GLU A 50 -19.40 -0.60 -25.13
N VAL A 51 -18.87 0.55 -25.55
CA VAL A 51 -19.62 1.63 -26.21
C VAL A 51 -19.04 1.85 -27.61
N ASN A 52 -19.81 1.49 -28.63
CA ASN A 52 -19.44 1.73 -30.02
C ASN A 52 -19.91 3.13 -30.46
N LEU A 53 -19.00 4.11 -30.44
CA LEU A 53 -19.33 5.49 -30.74
C LEU A 53 -19.83 5.64 -32.18
N THR A 54 -20.99 6.29 -32.34
CA THR A 54 -21.55 6.60 -33.67
C THR A 54 -20.71 7.62 -34.46
N LYS A 55 -19.87 8.39 -33.75
CA LYS A 55 -18.87 9.27 -34.33
C LYS A 55 -17.61 9.22 -33.46
N PRO A 56 -16.40 9.16 -34.04
CA PRO A 56 -15.17 9.22 -33.27
C PRO A 56 -15.00 10.57 -32.58
N ILE A 57 -14.33 10.56 -31.42
CA ILE A 57 -13.94 11.78 -30.71
C ILE A 57 -12.62 12.26 -31.30
N ALA A 58 -12.57 13.47 -31.83
CA ALA A 58 -11.36 14.05 -32.37
C ALA A 58 -10.36 14.39 -31.23
N PRO A 59 -9.05 14.36 -31.49
CA PRO A 59 -8.05 14.81 -30.52
C PRO A 59 -8.34 16.21 -29.98
N GLY A 60 -8.29 16.36 -28.65
CA GLY A 60 -8.57 17.64 -27.97
C GLY A 60 -10.06 18.04 -27.89
N ALA A 61 -10.96 17.26 -28.50
CA ALA A 61 -12.40 17.54 -28.40
C ALA A 61 -12.95 17.22 -27.00
N LYS A 62 -13.94 18.01 -26.58
CA LYS A 62 -14.74 17.75 -25.36
C LYS A 62 -16.07 17.15 -25.77
N VAL A 63 -16.46 16.08 -25.11
CA VAL A 63 -17.76 15.44 -25.30
C VAL A 63 -18.42 15.21 -23.94
N THR A 64 -19.76 15.19 -23.93
CA THR A 64 -20.55 14.85 -22.76
C THR A 64 -21.20 13.48 -22.95
N PHE A 65 -21.03 12.61 -21.98
CA PHE A 65 -21.77 11.35 -21.90
C PHE A 65 -22.86 11.51 -20.82
N ASP A 66 -24.12 11.28 -21.20
CA ASP A 66 -25.25 11.23 -20.30
C ASP A 66 -25.69 9.78 -20.16
N MET A 67 -25.55 9.23 -18.96
CA MET A 67 -25.92 7.84 -18.67
C MET A 67 -27.07 7.79 -17.66
N VAL A 68 -28.05 6.97 -17.96
CA VAL A 68 -29.08 6.57 -16.99
C VAL A 68 -28.92 5.08 -16.73
N PHE A 69 -28.80 4.71 -15.46
CA PHE A 69 -28.71 3.31 -15.05
C PHE A 69 -29.59 3.03 -13.83
N GLU A 70 -29.99 1.79 -13.68
CA GLU A 70 -30.64 1.22 -12.51
C GLU A 70 -29.69 0.24 -11.84
N ALA A 71 -29.54 0.36 -10.52
CA ALA A 71 -28.71 -0.55 -9.74
C ALA A 71 -29.51 -1.17 -8.59
N GLN A 72 -29.32 -2.46 -8.37
CA GLN A 72 -29.75 -3.12 -7.14
C GLN A 72 -28.58 -3.25 -6.20
N VAL A 73 -28.74 -2.70 -4.97
CA VAL A 73 -27.71 -2.79 -3.93
C VAL A 73 -27.76 -4.20 -3.32
N PRO A 74 -26.68 -4.99 -3.44
CA PRO A 74 -26.66 -6.36 -2.92
C PRO A 74 -26.67 -6.39 -1.38
N VAL A 75 -27.02 -7.54 -0.81
CA VAL A 75 -26.62 -7.84 0.56
C VAL A 75 -25.09 -7.90 0.60
N GLN A 76 -24.49 -7.14 1.52
CA GLN A 76 -23.05 -7.00 1.53
C GLN A 76 -22.35 -8.32 1.92
N ILE A 77 -21.52 -8.82 1.01
CA ILE A 77 -20.60 -9.93 1.25
C ILE A 77 -19.17 -9.43 1.27
N ARG A 78 -18.85 -8.52 0.34
CA ARG A 78 -17.56 -7.84 0.26
C ARG A 78 -17.78 -6.32 0.45
N ARG A 79 -17.09 -5.49 -0.29
CA ARG A 79 -16.92 -4.04 -0.10
C ARG A 79 -18.19 -3.22 -0.33
N SER A 80 -19.08 -3.66 -1.21
CA SER A 80 -20.30 -2.93 -1.56
C SER A 80 -21.55 -3.68 -1.15
N GLY A 81 -22.52 -2.97 -0.61
CA GLY A 81 -23.81 -3.57 -0.30
C GLY A 81 -24.57 -2.91 0.85
N ARG A 82 -25.64 -3.57 1.23
CA ARG A 82 -26.52 -3.20 2.33
C ARG A 82 -26.47 -4.22 3.46
N ASP A 83 -26.85 -3.78 4.65
CA ASP A 83 -27.08 -4.64 5.81
C ASP A 83 -25.87 -5.51 6.14
N ASN A 84 -24.70 -4.89 6.34
CA ASN A 84 -23.47 -5.60 6.61
C ASN A 84 -23.41 -6.22 8.03
N ALA A 85 -22.40 -7.04 8.28
CA ALA A 85 -22.20 -7.72 9.56
C ALA A 85 -21.95 -6.76 10.74
N GLU A 86 -21.44 -5.56 10.46
CA GLU A 86 -21.19 -4.49 11.44
C GLU A 86 -22.48 -3.74 11.80
N GLY A 87 -23.57 -3.97 11.05
CA GLY A 87 -24.87 -3.35 11.23
C GLY A 87 -25.02 -2.02 10.51
N VAL A 88 -24.11 -1.66 9.61
CA VAL A 88 -24.21 -0.47 8.77
C VAL A 88 -25.16 -0.72 7.61
N ARG A 89 -26.09 0.20 7.38
CA ARG A 89 -27.15 0.01 6.40
C ARG A 89 -26.67 0.01 4.97
N TYR A 90 -25.81 0.94 4.58
CA TYR A 90 -25.24 1.03 3.24
C TYR A 90 -23.75 1.31 3.28
N SER A 91 -22.99 0.49 2.56
CA SER A 91 -21.57 0.68 2.23
C SER A 91 -21.42 0.64 0.73
N MET A 92 -21.17 1.79 0.11
CA MET A 92 -21.32 1.98 -1.33
C MET A 92 -19.97 2.25 -1.98
N SER A 93 -19.17 1.19 -2.11
CA SER A 93 -17.99 1.16 -2.97
C SER A 93 -18.38 0.61 -4.35
N GLN A 94 -17.72 1.07 -5.43
CA GLN A 94 -17.97 0.59 -6.81
C GLN A 94 -19.46 0.58 -7.21
N TRP A 95 -20.20 1.63 -6.85
CA TRP A 95 -21.66 1.68 -6.93
C TRP A 95 -22.22 2.24 -8.24
N TYR A 96 -21.36 2.76 -9.11
CA TYR A 96 -21.73 3.39 -10.38
C TYR A 96 -20.84 2.86 -11.53
N PRO A 97 -21.31 2.87 -12.81
CA PRO A 97 -20.48 2.59 -13.97
C PRO A 97 -19.39 3.65 -14.15
N LYS A 98 -18.13 3.23 -14.27
CA LYS A 98 -16.96 4.11 -14.42
C LYS A 98 -16.31 3.95 -15.79
N MET A 99 -15.62 5.01 -16.26
CA MET A 99 -14.73 4.93 -17.40
C MET A 99 -13.55 3.99 -17.05
N CYS A 100 -13.21 3.07 -17.95
CA CYS A 100 -11.95 2.34 -17.88
C CYS A 100 -10.78 3.27 -18.16
N GLU A 101 -9.64 3.03 -17.52
CA GLU A 101 -8.40 3.76 -17.84
C GLU A 101 -7.89 3.37 -19.23
N TYR A 102 -7.30 4.35 -19.89
CA TYR A 102 -6.64 4.22 -21.18
C TYR A 102 -5.26 4.87 -21.12
N ASP A 103 -4.22 4.07 -21.25
CA ASP A 103 -2.84 4.56 -21.23
C ASP A 103 -2.04 4.13 -22.48
N ASN A 104 -0.72 4.17 -22.39
CA ASN A 104 0.18 3.79 -23.49
C ASN A 104 0.12 2.30 -23.87
N THR A 105 -0.50 1.46 -23.06
CA THR A 105 -0.73 0.03 -23.34
C THR A 105 -2.13 -0.24 -23.89
N GLY A 106 -3.01 0.77 -23.91
CA GLY A 106 -4.37 0.70 -24.41
C GLY A 106 -5.44 0.76 -23.31
N TRP A 107 -6.62 0.18 -23.59
CA TRP A 107 -7.72 0.10 -22.65
C TRP A 107 -7.49 -0.97 -21.59
N HIS A 108 -7.61 -0.60 -20.32
CA HIS A 108 -7.58 -1.54 -19.20
C HIS A 108 -8.99 -2.06 -18.91
N THR A 109 -9.34 -3.19 -19.50
CA THR A 109 -10.67 -3.80 -19.43
C THR A 109 -10.68 -5.23 -18.87
N PRO A 110 -9.91 -5.57 -17.83
CA PRO A 110 -10.04 -6.89 -17.25
C PRO A 110 -11.41 -7.05 -16.59
N GLN A 111 -11.99 -8.26 -16.69
CA GLN A 111 -13.19 -8.59 -15.94
C GLN A 111 -12.89 -8.51 -14.45
N TYR A 112 -13.76 -7.85 -13.67
CA TYR A 112 -13.56 -7.81 -12.23
C TYR A 112 -13.85 -9.19 -11.61
N VAL A 113 -12.85 -9.77 -11.00
CA VAL A 113 -12.96 -11.07 -10.30
C VAL A 113 -12.92 -10.88 -8.78
N ALA A 114 -11.85 -10.35 -8.22
CA ALA A 114 -11.73 -10.26 -6.77
C ALA A 114 -10.62 -9.32 -6.26
N ARG A 115 -10.06 -8.47 -7.10
CA ARG A 115 -8.88 -7.64 -6.74
C ARG A 115 -9.23 -6.15 -6.68
N GLU A 116 -8.24 -5.28 -6.81
CA GLU A 116 -8.38 -3.84 -6.72
C GLU A 116 -8.79 -3.21 -8.08
N PHE A 117 -8.69 -1.91 -8.19
CA PHE A 117 -9.27 -1.13 -9.29
C PHE A 117 -8.23 -0.21 -9.92
N TYR A 118 -8.52 0.27 -11.13
CA TYR A 118 -7.71 1.24 -11.84
C TYR A 118 -8.62 2.34 -12.39
N GLY A 119 -8.64 3.51 -11.73
CA GLY A 119 -9.60 4.57 -11.98
C GLY A 119 -9.01 5.76 -12.73
N VAL A 120 -9.86 6.47 -13.47
CA VAL A 120 -9.52 7.67 -14.25
C VAL A 120 -9.62 8.91 -13.37
N TRP A 121 -8.61 9.79 -13.40
CA TRP A 121 -8.62 11.06 -12.68
C TRP A 121 -9.69 12.02 -13.18
N GLY A 122 -10.43 12.64 -12.27
CA GLY A 122 -11.48 13.61 -12.60
C GLY A 122 -11.99 14.38 -11.39
N ASP A 123 -12.91 15.29 -11.67
CA ASP A 123 -13.67 16.02 -10.64
C ASP A 123 -15.05 15.39 -10.50
N TYR A 124 -15.51 15.24 -9.27
CA TYR A 124 -16.78 14.63 -8.93
C TYR A 124 -17.71 15.65 -8.26
N ASP A 125 -18.95 15.75 -8.73
CA ASP A 125 -20.06 16.44 -8.07
C ASP A 125 -21.19 15.42 -7.91
N VAL A 126 -21.34 14.90 -6.68
CA VAL A 126 -22.22 13.78 -6.39
C VAL A 126 -23.38 14.23 -5.52
N THR A 127 -24.60 14.08 -6.03
CA THR A 127 -25.83 14.38 -5.31
C THR A 127 -26.57 13.10 -4.94
N ILE A 128 -26.82 12.91 -3.64
CA ILE A 128 -27.50 11.72 -3.10
C ILE A 128 -28.81 12.15 -2.47
N HIS A 129 -29.92 11.60 -2.95
CA HIS A 129 -31.27 11.78 -2.37
C HIS A 129 -31.64 10.50 -1.60
N ILE A 130 -31.66 10.58 -0.28
CA ILE A 130 -31.92 9.44 0.60
C ILE A 130 -32.99 9.83 1.65
N ASP A 131 -33.57 8.84 2.35
CA ASP A 131 -34.49 9.09 3.47
C ASP A 131 -33.89 10.14 4.44
N LYS A 132 -34.72 11.00 4.96
CA LYS A 132 -34.32 12.18 5.73
C LYS A 132 -33.51 11.86 7.00
N ASN A 133 -33.67 10.66 7.54
CA ASN A 133 -33.03 10.26 8.79
C ASN A 133 -31.60 9.71 8.57
N TYR A 134 -31.22 9.37 7.33
CA TYR A 134 -29.88 8.86 7.06
C TYR A 134 -28.83 9.95 7.17
N LYS A 135 -27.70 9.55 7.71
CA LYS A 135 -26.48 10.34 7.82
C LYS A 135 -25.43 9.70 6.91
N ILE A 136 -24.70 10.52 6.16
CA ILE A 136 -23.77 10.04 5.12
C ILE A 136 -22.36 10.52 5.41
N GLY A 137 -21.40 9.61 5.32
CA GLY A 137 -19.98 9.90 5.14
C GLY A 137 -19.53 9.48 3.75
N GLY A 138 -18.59 10.22 3.14
CA GLY A 138 -18.11 9.88 1.79
C GLY A 138 -16.88 10.65 1.36
N THR A 139 -16.46 10.36 0.15
CA THR A 139 -15.42 11.08 -0.58
C THR A 139 -15.82 12.55 -0.77
N GLY A 140 -14.86 13.47 -0.63
CA GLY A 140 -15.04 14.87 -0.94
C GLY A 140 -15.62 15.72 0.19
N VAL A 141 -15.83 16.98 -0.10
CA VAL A 141 -16.35 17.98 0.82
C VAL A 141 -17.87 18.09 0.64
N LEU A 142 -18.61 18.09 1.75
CA LEU A 142 -20.06 18.31 1.71
C LEU A 142 -20.37 19.80 1.41
N LYS A 143 -20.81 20.09 0.19
CA LYS A 143 -21.06 21.43 -0.32
C LYS A 143 -22.23 22.14 0.40
N ASN A 144 -23.24 21.38 0.78
CA ASN A 144 -24.42 21.90 1.48
C ASN A 144 -24.38 21.64 3.00
N ALA A 145 -23.20 21.63 3.61
CA ALA A 145 -22.96 21.34 5.04
C ALA A 145 -23.89 22.15 5.98
N VAL A 146 -24.08 23.43 5.71
CA VAL A 146 -24.97 24.32 6.52
C VAL A 146 -26.42 23.82 6.52
N ALA A 147 -26.92 23.32 5.39
CA ALA A 147 -28.28 22.77 5.29
C ALA A 147 -28.42 21.39 5.97
N ILE A 148 -27.34 20.64 6.06
CA ILE A 148 -27.32 19.33 6.70
C ILE A 148 -27.13 19.43 8.22
N GLY A 149 -26.19 20.23 8.70
CA GLY A 149 -25.75 20.23 10.10
C GLY A 149 -24.87 18.98 10.38
N TRP A 150 -25.22 18.22 11.38
CA TRP A 150 -24.63 16.93 11.78
C TRP A 150 -23.09 16.92 11.75
N GLY A 151 -22.46 17.89 12.42
CA GLY A 151 -21.00 17.99 12.48
C GLY A 151 -20.32 18.57 11.24
N TYR A 152 -20.92 18.51 10.07
CA TYR A 152 -20.35 19.08 8.84
C TYR A 152 -20.39 20.62 8.79
N ASP A 153 -21.41 21.24 9.37
CA ASP A 153 -21.47 22.70 9.53
C ASP A 153 -20.52 23.14 10.64
N LYS A 154 -20.70 22.56 11.86
CA LYS A 154 -19.83 22.75 13.01
C LYS A 154 -19.81 21.47 13.86
N PRO A 155 -18.70 21.15 14.53
CA PRO A 155 -18.65 20.02 15.45
C PRO A 155 -19.82 20.03 16.46
N GLY A 156 -20.45 18.88 16.67
CA GLY A 156 -21.57 18.71 17.59
C GLY A 156 -22.93 19.27 17.11
N THR A 157 -23.01 19.87 15.92
CA THR A 157 -24.30 20.32 15.36
C THR A 157 -25.19 19.11 15.03
N PRO A 158 -26.44 19.04 15.49
CA PRO A 158 -27.34 17.95 15.14
C PRO A 158 -27.79 18.00 13.68
N LEU A 159 -28.30 16.88 13.19
CA LEU A 159 -28.94 16.80 11.87
C LEU A 159 -30.15 17.75 11.84
N LYS A 160 -30.19 18.65 10.86
CA LYS A 160 -31.28 19.64 10.77
C LYS A 160 -32.59 18.98 10.38
N ASN A 161 -33.66 19.39 11.03
CA ASN A 161 -35.00 18.94 10.70
C ASN A 161 -35.44 19.48 9.33
N ILE A 162 -36.09 18.63 8.54
CA ILE A 162 -36.70 18.99 7.25
C ILE A 162 -38.09 18.38 7.14
N SER A 163 -38.95 19.01 6.37
CA SER A 163 -40.35 18.58 6.16
C SER A 163 -40.50 17.51 5.07
N THR A 164 -39.54 17.42 4.15
CA THR A 164 -39.53 16.43 3.05
C THR A 164 -39.22 15.04 3.53
N ALA A 165 -39.71 14.01 2.84
CA ALA A 165 -39.41 12.61 3.14
C ALA A 165 -37.93 12.23 2.87
N ARG A 166 -37.30 12.91 1.93
CA ARG A 166 -35.90 12.67 1.53
C ARG A 166 -35.07 13.91 1.76
N ARG A 167 -33.79 13.69 2.08
CA ARG A 167 -32.72 14.68 2.24
C ARG A 167 -31.78 14.59 1.06
N THR A 168 -31.27 15.75 0.64
CA THR A 168 -30.27 15.85 -0.41
C THR A 168 -28.90 16.11 0.21
N TRP A 169 -27.95 15.31 -0.13
CA TRP A 169 -26.53 15.44 0.21
C TRP A 169 -25.77 15.76 -1.07
N ASN A 170 -24.92 16.79 -1.08
CA ASN A 170 -24.15 17.18 -2.25
C ASN A 170 -22.66 17.25 -1.89
N PHE A 171 -21.89 16.29 -2.38
CA PHE A 171 -20.45 16.19 -2.16
C PHE A 171 -19.70 16.60 -3.42
N VAL A 172 -18.56 17.28 -3.24
CA VAL A 172 -17.63 17.63 -4.32
C VAL A 172 -16.24 17.14 -3.97
N ALA A 173 -15.58 16.51 -4.93
CA ALA A 173 -14.20 16.09 -4.84
C ALA A 173 -13.48 16.46 -6.13
N GLN A 174 -12.31 17.07 -6.01
CA GLN A 174 -11.52 17.48 -7.16
C GLN A 174 -10.28 16.61 -7.27
N ASN A 175 -9.95 16.26 -8.51
CA ASN A 175 -8.75 15.52 -8.83
C ASN A 175 -8.65 14.20 -8.05
N VAL A 176 -9.67 13.37 -8.15
CA VAL A 176 -9.79 12.02 -7.58
C VAL A 176 -10.16 11.03 -8.68
N HIS A 177 -9.96 9.74 -8.45
CA HIS A 177 -10.25 8.72 -9.47
C HIS A 177 -11.39 7.77 -9.07
N ASP A 178 -12.00 7.99 -7.93
CA ASP A 178 -13.18 7.22 -7.47
C ASP A 178 -13.96 7.99 -6.40
N PHE A 179 -15.16 7.47 -6.06
CA PHE A 179 -16.03 8.05 -5.06
C PHE A 179 -16.74 6.97 -4.24
N VAL A 180 -16.57 6.99 -2.93
CA VAL A 180 -17.22 6.09 -1.98
C VAL A 180 -18.17 6.87 -1.06
N TRP A 181 -19.20 6.20 -0.56
CA TRP A 181 -20.02 6.70 0.53
C TRP A 181 -20.61 5.55 1.36
N ALA A 182 -20.93 5.85 2.62
CA ALA A 182 -21.71 4.96 3.46
C ALA A 182 -22.79 5.75 4.19
N ALA A 183 -23.89 5.08 4.54
CA ALA A 183 -25.03 5.73 5.18
C ALA A 183 -25.69 4.83 6.22
N ASP A 184 -26.00 5.43 7.36
CA ASP A 184 -26.78 4.80 8.43
C ASP A 184 -27.52 5.87 9.23
N PRO A 185 -28.77 5.65 9.70
CA PRO A 185 -29.49 6.63 10.53
C PRO A 185 -28.84 6.84 11.89
N ASP A 186 -28.11 5.82 12.40
CA ASP A 186 -27.50 5.81 13.73
C ASP A 186 -26.03 6.23 13.74
N PHE A 187 -25.48 6.72 12.61
CA PHE A 187 -24.11 7.20 12.59
C PHE A 187 -23.91 8.39 13.54
N GLU A 188 -22.76 8.35 14.25
CA GLU A 188 -22.20 9.47 15.00
C GLU A 188 -21.01 10.06 14.25
N HIS A 189 -20.66 11.32 14.55
CA HIS A 189 -19.64 12.06 13.81
C HIS A 189 -18.70 12.79 14.76
N ILE A 190 -17.44 12.38 14.79
CA ILE A 190 -16.33 13.07 15.47
C ILE A 190 -15.57 13.87 14.43
N VAL A 191 -15.23 15.12 14.76
CA VAL A 191 -14.51 16.04 13.87
C VAL A 191 -13.26 16.55 14.58
N ARG A 192 -12.13 16.52 13.88
CA ARG A 192 -10.87 17.16 14.29
C ARG A 192 -10.36 18.02 13.13
N ASN A 193 -9.55 19.00 13.43
CA ASN A 193 -8.83 19.77 12.41
C ASN A 193 -7.33 19.75 12.71
N ARG A 194 -6.54 19.36 11.73
CA ARG A 194 -5.09 19.33 11.85
C ARG A 194 -4.44 19.78 10.55
N GLU A 195 -3.55 20.78 10.64
CA GLU A 195 -2.83 21.35 9.49
C GLU A 195 -3.75 21.79 8.33
N GLY A 196 -4.96 22.24 8.64
CA GLY A 196 -5.95 22.65 7.64
C GLY A 196 -6.76 21.51 7.05
N VAL A 197 -6.52 20.27 7.46
CA VAL A 197 -7.31 19.09 7.04
C VAL A 197 -8.39 18.79 8.08
N VAL A 198 -9.64 18.70 7.64
CA VAL A 198 -10.76 18.25 8.47
C VAL A 198 -10.78 16.73 8.49
N LEU A 199 -10.55 16.15 9.67
CA LEU A 199 -10.56 14.71 9.92
C LEU A 199 -11.95 14.34 10.44
N ASN A 200 -12.71 13.59 9.66
CA ASN A 200 -14.04 13.10 10.00
C ASN A 200 -13.94 11.63 10.43
N VAL A 201 -14.51 11.28 11.58
CA VAL A 201 -14.67 9.89 12.01
C VAL A 201 -16.16 9.62 12.15
N ILE A 202 -16.69 8.76 11.29
CA ILE A 202 -18.12 8.50 11.16
C ILE A 202 -18.36 7.02 11.46
N TYR A 203 -19.13 6.75 12.49
CA TYR A 203 -19.27 5.40 13.02
C TYR A 203 -20.63 5.17 13.68
N LYS A 204 -20.98 3.93 13.87
CA LYS A 204 -22.20 3.52 14.58
C LYS A 204 -21.88 3.30 16.05
N ALA A 205 -22.40 4.15 16.91
CA ALA A 205 -22.24 4.01 18.35
C ALA A 205 -23.11 2.85 18.86
N LYS A 206 -22.50 1.93 19.60
CA LYS A 206 -23.20 0.83 20.28
C LYS A 206 -23.22 1.03 21.79
N ASP A 207 -22.12 1.51 22.33
CA ASP A 207 -21.89 1.76 23.76
C ASP A 207 -20.73 2.77 23.94
N SER A 208 -20.44 3.10 25.20
CA SER A 208 -19.35 4.02 25.54
C SER A 208 -17.96 3.51 25.16
N ALA A 209 -17.74 2.20 25.20
CA ALA A 209 -16.46 1.60 24.82
C ALA A 209 -16.22 1.73 23.31
N THR A 210 -17.25 1.51 22.49
CA THR A 210 -17.21 1.74 21.04
C THR A 210 -16.91 3.20 20.73
N THR A 211 -17.59 4.14 21.40
CA THR A 211 -17.33 5.57 21.25
C THR A 211 -15.89 5.92 21.61
N ALA A 212 -15.38 5.47 22.74
CA ALA A 212 -14.00 5.70 23.14
C ALA A 212 -12.97 5.14 22.16
N ALA A 213 -13.25 3.99 21.56
CA ALA A 213 -12.37 3.40 20.55
C ALA A 213 -12.31 4.24 19.26
N TRP A 214 -13.44 4.79 18.79
CA TRP A 214 -13.45 5.70 17.63
C TRP A 214 -12.90 7.09 17.96
N GLU A 215 -13.06 7.59 19.19
CA GLU A 215 -12.34 8.79 19.65
C GLU A 215 -10.82 8.58 19.59
N ASN A 216 -10.32 7.38 19.94
CA ASN A 216 -8.90 7.05 19.80
C ASN A 216 -8.44 7.06 18.33
N VAL A 217 -9.29 6.71 17.36
CA VAL A 217 -8.98 6.86 15.92
C VAL A 217 -8.78 8.33 15.58
N ALA A 218 -9.71 9.21 16.02
CA ALA A 218 -9.62 10.64 15.76
C ALA A 218 -8.37 11.26 16.39
N GLU A 219 -8.02 10.86 17.61
CA GLU A 219 -6.80 11.30 18.30
C GLU A 219 -5.54 10.79 17.62
N ALA A 220 -5.50 9.52 17.24
CA ALA A 220 -4.37 8.94 16.52
C ALA A 220 -4.13 9.64 15.19
N ALA A 221 -5.19 9.87 14.41
CA ALA A 221 -5.11 10.61 13.15
C ALA A 221 -4.59 12.04 13.36
N TYR A 222 -5.05 12.72 14.39
CA TYR A 222 -4.56 14.07 14.74
C TYR A 222 -3.06 14.08 15.05
N ILE A 223 -2.56 13.06 15.75
CA ILE A 223 -1.14 12.94 16.12
C ILE A 223 -0.27 12.65 14.90
N VAL A 224 -0.68 11.73 14.03
CA VAL A 224 0.22 11.22 12.98
C VAL A 224 0.24 12.07 11.70
N LEU A 225 -0.79 12.86 11.40
CA LEU A 225 -0.87 13.63 10.15
C LEU A 225 0.35 14.54 9.89
N PRO A 226 0.89 15.30 10.88
CA PRO A 226 2.08 16.12 10.64
C PRO A 226 3.32 15.28 10.28
N TYR A 227 3.46 14.10 10.88
CA TYR A 227 4.52 13.16 10.53
C TYR A 227 4.35 12.64 9.11
N MET A 228 3.14 12.21 8.74
CA MET A 228 2.83 11.70 7.40
C MET A 228 3.10 12.77 6.33
N ASN A 229 2.66 14.00 6.56
CA ASN A 229 2.93 15.13 5.67
C ASN A 229 4.41 15.39 5.45
N LYS A 230 5.21 15.29 6.50
CA LYS A 230 6.66 15.49 6.44
C LYS A 230 7.38 14.32 5.75
N ARG A 231 6.94 13.11 6.05
CA ARG A 231 7.64 11.88 5.66
C ARG A 231 7.33 11.44 4.23
N PHE A 232 6.06 11.56 3.81
CA PHE A 232 5.57 11.01 2.54
C PHE A 232 5.12 12.07 1.52
N GLY A 233 5.13 13.33 1.91
CA GLY A 233 4.61 14.45 1.13
C GLY A 233 3.29 14.98 1.69
N LYS A 234 3.00 16.25 1.43
CA LYS A 234 1.83 16.93 2.01
C LYS A 234 0.52 16.35 1.48
N TYR A 235 -0.40 15.95 2.36
CA TYR A 235 -1.78 15.60 2.00
C TYR A 235 -2.49 16.81 1.37
N PRO A 236 -2.96 16.75 0.12
CA PRO A 236 -3.37 17.93 -0.64
C PRO A 236 -4.84 18.29 -0.47
N TYR A 237 -5.67 17.39 0.06
CA TYR A 237 -7.10 17.60 0.14
C TYR A 237 -7.51 18.28 1.46
N PRO A 238 -8.64 19.03 1.48
CA PRO A 238 -9.09 19.78 2.66
C PRO A 238 -9.72 18.91 3.74
N GLN A 239 -10.01 17.64 3.48
CA GLN A 239 -10.62 16.70 4.43
C GLN A 239 -10.21 15.26 4.18
N TYR A 240 -10.40 14.40 5.20
CA TYR A 240 -10.38 12.94 5.12
C TYR A 240 -11.46 12.34 6.02
N SER A 241 -12.14 11.28 5.55
CA SER A 241 -13.21 10.64 6.30
C SER A 241 -12.89 9.17 6.60
N PHE A 242 -12.78 8.83 7.89
CA PHE A 242 -12.77 7.47 8.39
C PHE A 242 -14.22 7.05 8.65
N ILE A 243 -14.74 6.11 7.88
CA ILE A 243 -16.16 5.79 7.89
C ILE A 243 -16.33 4.31 8.23
N GLN A 244 -17.13 3.99 9.25
CA GLN A 244 -17.45 2.59 9.51
C GLN A 244 -18.25 2.03 8.33
N GLY A 245 -17.72 0.95 7.75
CA GLY A 245 -18.31 0.20 6.65
C GLY A 245 -18.13 -1.29 6.89
N GLY A 246 -18.13 -2.11 5.87
CA GLY A 246 -17.89 -3.54 6.01
C GLY A 246 -16.57 -4.00 5.39
N ASP A 247 -16.24 -5.26 5.62
CA ASP A 247 -15.23 -6.05 4.90
C ASP A 247 -13.75 -5.85 5.28
N GLY A 248 -13.43 -5.34 6.46
CA GLY A 248 -12.06 -5.08 6.91
C GLY A 248 -11.69 -3.61 6.76
N GLY A 249 -10.95 -3.28 5.73
CA GLY A 249 -10.67 -1.92 5.27
C GLY A 249 -10.91 -1.81 3.77
N MET A 250 -11.11 -0.59 3.29
CA MET A 250 -11.22 -0.28 1.87
C MET A 250 -10.88 1.18 1.62
N GLU A 251 -9.82 1.37 0.92
CA GLU A 251 -9.27 2.67 0.54
C GLU A 251 -10.08 3.35 -0.57
N TYR A 252 -10.20 4.68 -0.43
CA TYR A 252 -10.78 5.56 -1.44
C TYR A 252 -10.14 6.95 -1.36
N PRO A 253 -10.19 7.75 -2.42
CA PRO A 253 -9.74 9.14 -2.34
C PRO A 253 -10.53 9.90 -1.27
N MET A 254 -9.81 10.58 -0.38
CA MET A 254 -10.39 11.43 0.69
C MET A 254 -11.27 10.69 1.71
N ALA A 255 -11.37 9.37 1.65
CA ALA A 255 -12.19 8.57 2.57
C ALA A 255 -11.69 7.12 2.63
N THR A 256 -12.06 6.42 3.69
CA THR A 256 -11.91 4.96 3.79
C THR A 256 -13.11 4.34 4.47
N LEU A 257 -13.45 3.10 4.09
CA LEU A 257 -14.39 2.27 4.83
C LEU A 257 -13.62 1.36 5.77
N LEU A 258 -14.04 1.29 7.03
CA LEU A 258 -13.40 0.52 8.08
C LEU A 258 -14.41 -0.39 8.77
N LYS A 259 -14.07 -1.65 8.96
CA LYS A 259 -14.87 -2.59 9.76
C LYS A 259 -14.97 -2.13 11.22
N GLY A 260 -13.89 -1.57 11.74
CA GLY A 260 -13.77 -1.16 13.13
C GLY A 260 -12.57 -0.26 13.41
N PRO A 261 -12.39 0.18 14.67
CA PRO A 261 -11.43 1.21 15.05
C PRO A 261 -10.00 0.70 15.29
N GLY A 262 -9.62 -0.43 14.69
CA GLY A 262 -8.26 -0.99 14.83
C GLY A 262 -7.21 -0.11 14.15
N LEU A 263 -6.28 0.48 14.92
CA LEU A 263 -5.33 1.48 14.42
C LEU A 263 -4.41 0.96 13.30
N GLY A 264 -4.04 -0.32 13.29
CA GLY A 264 -3.27 -0.89 12.18
C GLY A 264 -4.01 -0.71 10.86
N THR A 265 -5.26 -1.19 10.77
CA THR A 265 -6.10 -1.00 9.58
C THR A 265 -6.34 0.48 9.29
N VAL A 266 -6.60 1.31 10.31
CA VAL A 266 -6.80 2.76 10.12
C VAL A 266 -5.60 3.42 9.45
N PHE A 267 -4.38 3.10 9.89
CA PHE A 267 -3.17 3.68 9.31
C PHE A 267 -2.86 3.11 7.94
N HIS A 268 -3.12 1.82 7.72
CA HIS A 268 -2.99 1.17 6.42
C HIS A 268 -3.90 1.85 5.39
N GLU A 269 -5.20 1.89 5.66
CA GLU A 269 -6.18 2.49 4.74
C GLU A 269 -5.95 4.00 4.51
N TRP A 270 -5.46 4.70 5.54
CA TRP A 270 -5.12 6.11 5.35
C TRP A 270 -3.84 6.30 4.55
N MET A 271 -2.86 5.39 4.71
CA MET A 271 -1.61 5.44 3.96
C MET A 271 -1.82 5.23 2.46
N HIS A 272 -2.85 4.49 2.05
CA HIS A 272 -3.30 4.43 0.66
C HIS A 272 -3.60 5.82 0.06
N SER A 273 -3.85 6.85 0.87
CA SER A 273 -3.95 8.22 0.34
C SER A 273 -2.72 8.65 -0.45
N TRP A 274 -1.54 8.17 -0.08
CA TRP A 274 -0.29 8.40 -0.82
C TRP A 274 -0.07 7.34 -1.87
N TYR A 275 -0.10 6.08 -1.49
CA TYR A 275 0.19 4.95 -2.37
C TYR A 275 -1.11 4.29 -2.76
N GLN A 276 -1.58 4.75 -3.81
CA GLN A 276 -2.53 4.62 -4.87
C GLN A 276 -3.50 5.82 -5.00
N MET A 277 -4.05 6.40 -3.94
CA MET A 277 -5.07 7.46 -4.10
C MET A 277 -4.50 8.82 -4.60
N MET A 278 -3.19 9.02 -4.56
CA MET A 278 -2.49 10.15 -5.18
C MET A 278 -1.47 9.71 -6.24
N LEU A 279 -0.93 8.53 -6.12
CA LEU A 279 0.03 7.93 -7.03
C LEU A 279 -0.65 6.75 -7.75
N GLY A 280 -1.67 7.03 -8.56
CA GLY A 280 -2.62 6.09 -9.13
C GLY A 280 -2.01 5.00 -10.02
N SER A 281 -1.17 4.13 -9.45
CA SER A 281 -0.64 2.96 -10.14
C SER A 281 -1.74 1.98 -10.52
N ASN A 282 -1.48 1.13 -11.50
CA ASN A 282 -2.42 0.07 -11.87
C ASN A 282 -2.39 -1.05 -10.83
N GLU A 283 -3.34 -1.05 -9.90
CA GLU A 283 -3.42 -2.01 -8.79
C GLU A 283 -3.62 -3.45 -9.26
N ILE A 284 -4.26 -3.64 -10.41
CA ILE A 284 -4.55 -4.98 -10.94
C ILE A 284 -3.28 -5.64 -11.45
N GLU A 285 -2.40 -4.86 -12.08
CA GLU A 285 -1.13 -5.35 -12.65
C GLU A 285 0.02 -5.26 -11.64
N HIS A 286 -0.01 -4.27 -10.76
CA HIS A 286 1.08 -3.96 -9.84
C HIS A 286 0.60 -3.79 -8.38
N PRO A 287 -0.11 -4.79 -7.80
CA PRO A 287 -0.69 -4.68 -6.46
C PRO A 287 0.35 -4.38 -5.36
N TRP A 288 1.62 -4.71 -5.60
CA TRP A 288 2.72 -4.44 -4.68
C TRP A 288 3.11 -2.96 -4.59
N MET A 289 2.83 -2.14 -5.62
CA MET A 289 3.04 -0.69 -5.59
C MET A 289 1.96 0.03 -4.79
N ASP A 290 0.81 -0.58 -4.68
CA ASP A 290 -0.31 -0.14 -3.85
C ASP A 290 -0.15 -0.70 -2.42
N GLU A 291 -0.44 -1.95 -2.21
CA GLU A 291 -0.50 -2.62 -0.90
C GLU A 291 0.86 -2.71 -0.20
N GLY A 292 1.94 -2.94 -0.97
CA GLY A 292 3.28 -3.08 -0.43
C GLY A 292 3.86 -1.74 0.05
N PHE A 293 3.70 -0.69 -0.74
CA PHE A 293 4.17 0.65 -0.37
C PHE A 293 3.33 1.20 0.80
N THR A 294 2.05 0.93 0.78
CA THR A 294 1.14 1.26 1.88
C THR A 294 1.50 0.52 3.16
N SER A 295 1.77 -0.79 3.10
CA SER A 295 2.20 -1.58 4.27
C SER A 295 3.52 -1.07 4.85
N TRP A 296 4.48 -0.68 4.00
CA TRP A 296 5.71 -0.04 4.45
C TRP A 296 5.42 1.27 5.19
N GLY A 297 4.60 2.15 4.60
CA GLY A 297 4.21 3.41 5.22
C GLY A 297 3.44 3.22 6.52
N GLU A 298 2.52 2.23 6.59
CA GLU A 298 1.82 1.84 7.81
C GLU A 298 2.79 1.47 8.93
N GLY A 299 3.81 0.66 8.64
CA GLY A 299 4.85 0.28 9.59
C GLY A 299 5.55 1.50 10.20
N GLU A 300 5.92 2.47 9.37
CA GLU A 300 6.56 3.72 9.78
C GLU A 300 5.61 4.60 10.64
N VAL A 301 4.35 4.74 10.24
CA VAL A 301 3.33 5.51 10.99
C VAL A 301 3.02 4.87 12.33
N ASN A 302 2.88 3.55 12.39
CA ASN A 302 2.69 2.80 13.63
C ASN A 302 3.85 3.00 14.60
N ALA A 303 5.10 2.95 14.11
CA ALA A 303 6.28 3.18 14.94
C ALA A 303 6.31 4.60 15.49
N TYR A 304 6.02 5.59 14.64
CA TYR A 304 5.92 6.99 15.08
C TYR A 304 4.83 7.16 16.14
N TYR A 305 3.62 6.65 15.90
CA TYR A 305 2.52 6.75 16.86
C TYR A 305 2.88 6.13 18.22
N ARG A 306 3.47 4.93 18.21
CA ARG A 306 3.93 4.26 19.44
C ARG A 306 4.97 5.08 20.19
N SER A 307 5.92 5.71 19.48
CA SER A 307 6.91 6.60 20.11
C SER A 307 6.25 7.79 20.81
N GLN A 308 5.21 8.38 20.19
CA GLN A 308 4.43 9.46 20.80
C GLN A 308 3.65 9.03 22.05
N LYS A 309 3.36 7.72 22.19
CA LYS A 309 2.73 7.12 23.38
C LYS A 309 3.76 6.58 24.39
N GLY A 310 5.04 6.93 24.23
CA GLY A 310 6.12 6.58 25.15
C GLY A 310 6.69 5.16 24.99
N PHE A 311 6.34 4.45 23.90
CA PHE A 311 6.95 3.16 23.60
C PHE A 311 8.34 3.39 22.99
N THR A 312 9.37 2.88 23.66
CA THR A 312 10.74 2.83 23.14
C THR A 312 11.10 1.38 22.88
N PRO A 313 11.44 0.99 21.64
CA PRO A 313 11.93 -0.35 21.35
C PRO A 313 13.15 -0.68 22.18
N SER A 314 13.25 -1.89 22.73
CA SER A 314 14.50 -2.30 23.38
C SER A 314 15.60 -2.43 22.32
N ALA A 315 16.83 -1.98 22.64
CA ALA A 315 17.99 -2.06 21.77
C ALA A 315 18.38 -3.50 21.32
N ARG A 316 17.73 -4.52 21.86
CA ARG A 316 17.94 -5.95 21.54
C ARG A 316 17.01 -6.49 20.45
N VAL A 317 16.03 -5.75 20.01
CA VAL A 317 15.11 -6.24 18.98
C VAL A 317 15.65 -5.80 17.62
N MET A 318 16.38 -6.71 17.00
CA MET A 318 17.26 -6.50 15.88
C MET A 318 16.67 -6.99 14.54
N LEU A 319 15.45 -6.71 14.30
CA LEU A 319 14.88 -6.64 12.95
C LEU A 319 14.36 -5.21 12.81
N PRO A 320 14.13 -4.71 11.61
CA PRO A 320 13.31 -3.53 11.43
C PRO A 320 11.95 -3.81 12.07
N LEU A 321 11.79 -3.51 13.36
CA LEU A 321 10.61 -3.86 14.17
C LEU A 321 9.32 -3.48 13.49
N ASN A 322 9.38 -2.37 12.76
CA ASN A 322 8.26 -1.83 11.99
C ASN A 322 7.83 -2.76 10.86
N HIS A 323 8.73 -3.61 10.35
CA HIS A 323 8.55 -4.45 9.16
C HIS A 323 8.70 -5.95 9.45
N ALA A 324 8.86 -6.35 10.71
CA ALA A 324 9.08 -7.74 11.10
C ALA A 324 7.97 -8.72 10.63
N GLY A 325 6.75 -8.21 10.45
CA GLY A 325 5.64 -8.95 9.86
C GLY A 325 5.91 -9.35 8.42
N ALA A 326 6.41 -8.41 7.62
CA ALA A 326 6.73 -8.62 6.21
C ALA A 326 7.85 -9.65 6.04
N TYR A 327 8.92 -9.56 6.83
CA TYR A 327 10.00 -10.57 6.81
C TYR A 327 9.47 -11.98 7.09
N ARG A 328 8.65 -12.14 8.14
CA ARG A 328 8.05 -13.45 8.45
C ARG A 328 7.16 -13.96 7.31
N GLY A 329 6.34 -13.10 6.73
CA GLY A 329 5.48 -13.43 5.59
C GLY A 329 6.29 -13.91 4.40
N TYR A 330 7.30 -13.13 4.01
CA TYR A 330 8.20 -13.46 2.90
C TYR A 330 8.94 -14.78 3.11
N PHE A 331 9.59 -14.96 4.26
CA PHE A 331 10.32 -16.22 4.54
C PHE A 331 9.40 -17.43 4.58
N SER A 332 8.16 -17.26 5.07
CA SER A 332 7.16 -18.33 5.06
C SER A 332 6.75 -18.69 3.63
N LEU A 333 6.58 -17.71 2.75
CA LEU A 333 6.27 -17.95 1.34
C LEU A 333 7.41 -18.68 0.63
N VAL A 334 8.65 -18.24 0.82
CA VAL A 334 9.85 -18.92 0.25
C VAL A 334 9.90 -20.38 0.69
N LYS A 335 9.74 -20.64 2.00
CA LYS A 335 9.75 -22.00 2.55
C LYS A 335 8.61 -22.89 2.05
N SER A 336 7.47 -22.29 1.69
CA SER A 336 6.30 -23.03 1.20
C SER A 336 6.47 -23.60 -0.21
N GLY A 337 7.42 -23.08 -1.00
CA GLY A 337 7.58 -23.41 -2.42
C GLY A 337 6.47 -22.85 -3.33
N LEU A 338 5.60 -21.96 -2.80
CA LEU A 338 4.49 -21.36 -3.55
C LEU A 338 4.81 -19.96 -4.08
N ALA A 339 6.08 -19.53 -4.00
CA ALA A 339 6.49 -18.21 -4.45
C ALA A 339 6.26 -18.03 -5.95
N GLU A 340 5.73 -16.88 -6.32
CA GLU A 340 5.51 -16.45 -7.71
C GLU A 340 6.15 -15.07 -7.92
N PRO A 341 6.51 -14.66 -9.15
CA PRO A 341 6.99 -13.31 -9.42
C PRO A 341 5.95 -12.24 -9.03
N MET A 342 6.42 -11.08 -8.56
CA MET A 342 5.53 -9.95 -8.23
C MET A 342 4.89 -9.32 -9.46
N THR A 343 5.39 -9.61 -10.65
CA THR A 343 4.80 -9.22 -11.95
C THR A 343 3.63 -10.12 -12.38
N THR A 344 3.29 -11.13 -11.59
CA THR A 344 2.11 -11.95 -11.87
C THR A 344 0.86 -11.07 -11.76
N PHE A 345 0.03 -11.07 -12.81
CA PHE A 345 -1.25 -10.35 -12.79
C PHE A 345 -2.12 -10.81 -11.60
N SER A 346 -2.77 -9.90 -10.91
CA SER A 346 -3.42 -10.13 -9.62
C SER A 346 -4.36 -11.35 -9.60
N ASP A 347 -5.17 -11.54 -10.65
CA ASP A 347 -6.10 -12.66 -10.76
C ASP A 347 -5.47 -13.96 -11.28
N HIS A 348 -4.20 -13.93 -11.71
CA HIS A 348 -3.49 -15.08 -12.27
C HIS A 348 -2.62 -15.83 -11.25
N TYR A 349 -2.45 -15.31 -10.05
CA TYR A 349 -1.76 -16.05 -8.98
C TYR A 349 -2.39 -17.43 -8.75
N ASN A 350 -1.57 -18.46 -8.61
CA ASN A 350 -2.04 -19.82 -8.37
C ASN A 350 -2.73 -19.99 -7.02
N THR A 351 -2.33 -19.18 -6.02
CA THR A 351 -2.89 -19.18 -4.68
C THR A 351 -3.15 -17.76 -4.17
N ASN A 352 -4.19 -17.59 -3.34
CA ASN A 352 -4.39 -16.33 -2.61
C ASN A 352 -3.27 -16.05 -1.62
N TYR A 353 -2.65 -17.08 -1.08
CA TYR A 353 -1.51 -16.94 -0.19
C TYR A 353 -0.33 -16.27 -0.89
N ALA A 354 0.06 -16.77 -2.09
CA ALA A 354 1.12 -16.15 -2.88
C ALA A 354 0.78 -14.71 -3.27
N TYR A 355 -0.45 -14.44 -3.72
CA TYR A 355 -0.92 -13.08 -3.99
C TYR A 355 -0.75 -12.16 -2.77
N SER A 356 -1.32 -12.55 -1.62
CA SER A 356 -1.30 -11.70 -0.43
C SER A 356 0.11 -11.41 0.06
N VAL A 357 1.00 -12.42 0.10
CA VAL A 357 2.37 -12.19 0.52
C VAL A 357 3.15 -11.34 -0.48
N ASN A 358 2.94 -11.53 -1.79
CA ASN A 358 3.61 -10.72 -2.81
C ASN A 358 3.13 -9.26 -2.81
N ALA A 359 1.81 -9.04 -2.74
CA ALA A 359 1.25 -7.68 -2.75
C ALA A 359 1.66 -6.91 -1.49
N TYR A 360 1.48 -7.49 -0.31
CA TYR A 360 1.72 -6.84 0.98
C TYR A 360 3.17 -7.00 1.45
N SER A 361 3.54 -8.20 1.90
CA SER A 361 4.82 -8.43 2.60
C SER A 361 6.05 -8.27 1.69
N LYS A 362 6.07 -8.88 0.51
CA LYS A 362 7.21 -8.77 -0.40
C LYS A 362 7.29 -7.38 -1.04
N GLY A 363 6.13 -6.73 -1.27
CA GLY A 363 6.05 -5.34 -1.70
C GLY A 363 6.57 -4.36 -0.65
N GLU A 364 6.21 -4.55 0.64
CA GLU A 364 6.77 -3.81 1.77
C GLU A 364 8.28 -4.00 1.87
N MET A 365 8.74 -5.23 1.73
CA MET A 365 10.17 -5.56 1.75
C MET A 365 10.94 -4.98 0.56
N TYR A 366 10.31 -4.75 -0.59
CA TYR A 366 10.95 -4.06 -1.70
C TYR A 366 11.50 -2.69 -1.26
N LEU A 367 10.74 -1.89 -0.53
CA LEU A 367 11.23 -0.60 0.00
C LEU A 367 12.24 -0.77 1.13
N THR A 368 12.10 -1.79 1.95
CA THR A 368 13.05 -2.09 3.04
C THR A 368 14.42 -2.50 2.46
N GLN A 369 14.43 -3.38 1.47
CA GLN A 369 15.66 -3.80 0.78
C GLN A 369 16.26 -2.65 -0.05
N LEU A 370 15.44 -1.81 -0.67
CA LEU A 370 15.93 -0.59 -1.32
C LEU A 370 16.70 0.28 -0.30
N GLY A 371 16.18 0.48 0.92
CA GLY A 371 16.87 1.18 2.00
C GLY A 371 18.20 0.54 2.39
N TYR A 372 18.29 -0.78 2.38
CA TYR A 372 19.57 -1.48 2.59
C TYR A 372 20.58 -1.19 1.48
N ILE A 373 20.13 -1.14 0.21
CA ILE A 373 20.99 -0.94 -0.97
C ILE A 373 21.47 0.51 -1.10
N VAL A 374 20.58 1.50 -0.87
CA VAL A 374 20.88 2.93 -1.13
C VAL A 374 21.07 3.77 0.13
N SER A 375 20.83 3.25 1.29
CA SER A 375 20.58 3.81 2.63
C SER A 375 19.14 4.25 2.88
N ASP A 376 18.71 4.23 4.14
CA ASP A 376 17.34 4.60 4.50
C ASP A 376 17.05 6.08 4.18
N SER A 377 18.01 6.97 4.39
CA SER A 377 17.85 8.40 4.09
C SER A 377 17.69 8.68 2.58
N VAL A 378 18.40 7.93 1.73
CA VAL A 378 18.29 8.04 0.28
C VAL A 378 16.95 7.43 -0.19
N ARG A 379 16.52 6.28 0.35
CA ARG A 379 15.18 5.73 0.07
C ARG A 379 14.08 6.74 0.41
N ASP A 380 14.18 7.43 1.55
CA ASP A 380 13.21 8.43 1.96
C ASP A 380 13.17 9.61 1.00
N ALA A 381 14.32 10.05 0.51
CA ALA A 381 14.41 11.07 -0.53
C ALA A 381 13.80 10.58 -1.87
N ILE A 382 13.99 9.31 -2.22
CA ILE A 382 13.35 8.67 -3.38
C ILE A 382 11.82 8.73 -3.26
N MET A 383 11.27 8.37 -2.09
CA MET A 383 9.82 8.35 -1.87
C MET A 383 9.21 9.75 -1.99
N LEU A 384 9.87 10.77 -1.45
CA LEU A 384 9.43 12.17 -1.61
C LEU A 384 9.53 12.65 -3.06
N ALA A 385 10.61 12.33 -3.76
CA ALA A 385 10.77 12.67 -5.18
C ALA A 385 9.73 11.95 -6.06
N TYR A 386 9.41 10.70 -5.72
CA TYR A 386 8.35 9.92 -6.39
C TYR A 386 6.99 10.58 -6.20
N TYR A 387 6.64 10.96 -4.97
CA TYR A 387 5.42 11.71 -4.67
C TYR A 387 5.36 13.03 -5.46
N ASP A 388 6.40 13.85 -5.44
CA ASP A 388 6.41 15.16 -6.10
C ASP A 388 6.26 15.05 -7.62
N LYS A 389 6.87 14.04 -8.24
CA LYS A 389 6.88 13.86 -9.68
C LYS A 389 5.61 13.22 -10.22
N TRP A 390 5.03 12.29 -9.45
CA TRP A 390 4.01 11.38 -9.96
C TRP A 390 2.62 11.53 -9.31
N ARG A 391 2.46 12.35 -8.27
CA ARG A 391 1.12 12.57 -7.71
C ARG A 391 0.14 13.02 -8.78
N PHE A 392 -1.08 12.48 -8.71
CA PHE A 392 -2.18 12.68 -9.65
C PHE A 392 -1.90 12.21 -11.09
N LYS A 393 -1.08 11.19 -11.20
CA LYS A 393 -0.77 10.51 -12.46
C LYS A 393 -0.84 9.00 -12.25
N HIS A 394 -0.53 8.24 -13.32
CA HIS A 394 -0.52 6.79 -13.34
C HIS A 394 0.92 6.27 -13.52
N PRO A 395 1.74 6.21 -12.46
CA PRO A 395 3.09 5.69 -12.58
C PRO A 395 3.12 4.17 -12.71
N ALA A 396 4.01 3.68 -13.55
CA ALA A 396 4.37 2.27 -13.67
C ALA A 396 5.63 1.93 -12.83
N PRO A 397 5.97 0.64 -12.65
CA PRO A 397 7.20 0.22 -11.97
C PRO A 397 8.49 0.86 -12.52
N SER A 398 8.55 1.04 -13.86
CA SER A 398 9.68 1.71 -14.53
C SER A 398 9.84 3.17 -14.13
N ASP A 399 8.74 3.84 -13.80
CA ASP A 399 8.74 5.25 -13.39
C ASP A 399 9.29 5.41 -11.97
N PHE A 400 8.89 4.53 -11.06
CA PHE A 400 9.47 4.46 -9.72
C PHE A 400 10.97 4.14 -9.79
N LEU A 401 11.35 3.12 -10.56
CA LEU A 401 12.75 2.74 -10.75
C LEU A 401 13.59 3.90 -11.31
N LYS A 402 13.03 4.65 -12.27
CA LYS A 402 13.71 5.85 -12.82
C LYS A 402 13.94 6.89 -11.73
N VAL A 403 12.96 7.18 -10.89
CA VAL A 403 13.13 8.12 -9.77
C VAL A 403 14.19 7.61 -8.79
N ALA A 404 14.15 6.31 -8.47
CA ALA A 404 15.12 5.71 -7.55
C ALA A 404 16.56 5.83 -8.09
N LYS A 405 16.76 5.62 -9.38
CA LYS A 405 18.08 5.80 -10.04
C LYS A 405 18.52 7.26 -10.09
N ASP A 406 17.60 8.17 -10.45
CA ASP A 406 17.90 9.60 -10.56
C ASP A 406 18.31 10.20 -9.18
N VAL A 407 17.68 9.76 -8.09
CA VAL A 407 17.96 10.26 -6.74
C VAL A 407 19.20 9.59 -6.11
N SER A 408 19.32 8.27 -6.24
CA SER A 408 20.45 7.54 -5.63
C SER A 408 21.76 7.65 -6.40
N GLY A 409 21.69 7.93 -7.70
CA GLY A 409 22.84 7.87 -8.60
C GLY A 409 23.31 6.44 -8.91
N LEU A 410 22.61 5.41 -8.43
CA LEU A 410 22.99 4.00 -8.59
C LEU A 410 22.20 3.32 -9.70
N GLN A 411 22.79 2.30 -10.31
CA GLN A 411 22.09 1.40 -11.22
C GLN A 411 21.29 0.35 -10.41
N LEU A 412 19.96 0.40 -10.54
CA LEU A 412 19.03 -0.43 -9.78
C LEU A 412 18.20 -1.38 -10.67
N ASN A 413 18.53 -1.49 -11.97
CA ASN A 413 17.81 -2.37 -12.90
C ASN A 413 17.90 -3.85 -12.45
N TRP A 414 19.09 -4.28 -12.00
CA TRP A 414 19.31 -5.62 -11.47
C TRP A 414 18.41 -5.90 -10.27
N TYR A 415 18.23 -4.92 -9.37
CA TYR A 415 17.38 -5.06 -8.19
C TYR A 415 15.92 -5.31 -8.59
N ASN A 416 15.39 -4.50 -9.50
CA ASN A 416 14.06 -4.70 -10.05
C ASN A 416 13.91 -6.08 -10.72
N GLU A 417 14.89 -6.47 -11.56
CA GLU A 417 14.87 -7.75 -12.24
C GLU A 417 14.79 -8.91 -11.26
N TYR A 418 15.68 -8.96 -10.29
CA TYR A 418 15.71 -10.08 -9.33
C TYR A 418 14.53 -10.08 -8.37
N TRP A 419 14.19 -8.92 -7.80
CA TRP A 419 13.18 -8.84 -6.75
C TRP A 419 11.74 -8.96 -7.29
N ILE A 420 11.44 -8.30 -8.41
CA ILE A 420 10.07 -8.21 -8.94
C ILE A 420 9.78 -9.34 -9.94
N ASN A 421 10.71 -9.58 -10.90
CA ASN A 421 10.45 -10.47 -12.02
C ASN A 421 10.75 -11.93 -11.71
N THR A 422 11.39 -12.21 -10.58
CA THR A 422 11.79 -13.59 -10.23
C THR A 422 11.39 -14.00 -8.81
N THR A 423 11.57 -15.27 -8.50
CA THR A 423 11.44 -15.84 -7.16
C THR A 423 12.78 -16.14 -6.51
N LYS A 424 13.87 -15.62 -7.06
CA LYS A 424 15.23 -15.81 -6.55
C LYS A 424 15.38 -15.18 -5.17
N THR A 425 16.21 -15.80 -4.34
CA THR A 425 16.38 -15.41 -2.94
C THR A 425 17.79 -14.90 -2.67
N ILE A 426 17.91 -14.12 -1.62
CA ILE A 426 19.17 -13.67 -1.04
C ILE A 426 19.60 -14.71 -0.02
N ASP A 427 20.83 -15.18 -0.10
CA ASP A 427 21.47 -16.07 0.86
C ASP A 427 22.99 -15.89 0.73
N TYR A 428 23.61 -15.37 1.76
CA TYR A 428 25.05 -15.15 1.85
C TYR A 428 25.57 -15.81 3.12
N GLY A 429 26.78 -16.37 3.04
CA GLY A 429 27.38 -17.04 4.19
C GLY A 429 28.88 -16.78 4.31
N ILE A 430 29.39 -16.99 5.51
CA ILE A 430 30.82 -17.01 5.78
C ILE A 430 31.32 -18.40 5.40
N ASP A 431 32.14 -18.48 4.34
CA ASP A 431 32.63 -19.73 3.81
C ASP A 431 33.85 -20.26 4.61
N SER A 432 34.87 -19.43 4.75
CA SER A 432 36.11 -19.79 5.43
C SER A 432 36.89 -18.59 5.93
N LEU A 433 37.75 -18.83 6.92
CA LEU A 433 38.60 -17.81 7.51
C LEU A 433 39.96 -18.45 7.86
N TRP A 434 41.06 -17.86 7.36
CA TRP A 434 42.41 -18.37 7.60
C TRP A 434 43.45 -17.26 7.68
N GLU A 435 44.68 -17.60 8.08
CA GLU A 435 45.80 -16.67 8.09
C GLU A 435 46.82 -17.10 7.03
N GLU A 436 47.32 -16.17 6.25
CA GLU A 436 48.35 -16.38 5.24
C GLU A 436 49.27 -15.16 5.19
N ASN A 437 50.56 -15.39 5.22
CA ASN A 437 51.58 -14.34 5.19
C ASN A 437 51.40 -13.24 6.27
N GLY A 438 50.86 -13.59 7.43
CA GLY A 438 50.62 -12.70 8.56
C GLY A 438 49.39 -11.80 8.41
N LYS A 439 48.55 -12.07 7.42
CA LYS A 439 47.28 -11.40 7.19
C LYS A 439 46.13 -12.39 7.35
N SER A 440 44.98 -11.88 7.83
CA SER A 440 43.77 -12.68 7.90
C SER A 440 42.97 -12.55 6.59
N ILE A 441 42.47 -13.66 6.09
CA ILE A 441 41.68 -13.74 4.88
C ILE A 441 40.32 -14.33 5.23
N LEU A 442 39.27 -13.58 4.91
CA LEU A 442 37.90 -14.00 5.06
C LEU A 442 37.28 -14.24 3.68
N ARG A 443 36.79 -15.47 3.46
CA ARG A 443 36.02 -15.78 2.26
C ARG A 443 34.52 -15.79 2.57
N LEU A 444 33.81 -14.98 1.82
CA LEU A 444 32.35 -14.94 1.79
C LEU A 444 31.83 -15.72 0.59
N ARG A 445 30.63 -16.25 0.69
CA ARG A 445 29.98 -17.00 -0.37
C ARG A 445 28.57 -16.48 -0.60
N ARG A 446 28.20 -16.23 -1.85
CA ARG A 446 26.81 -16.06 -2.26
C ARG A 446 26.23 -17.45 -2.55
N ILE A 447 25.20 -17.84 -1.81
CA ILE A 447 24.50 -19.12 -1.87
C ILE A 447 23.22 -18.95 -2.68
N GLY A 448 22.49 -17.87 -2.43
CA GLY A 448 21.29 -17.50 -3.17
C GLY A 448 21.61 -16.91 -4.55
N ASP A 449 20.60 -16.91 -5.42
CA ASP A 449 20.76 -16.44 -6.80
C ASP A 449 20.66 -14.91 -6.94
N MET A 450 20.07 -14.21 -5.96
CA MET A 450 19.94 -12.76 -5.98
C MET A 450 21.19 -12.10 -5.37
N PRO A 451 21.95 -11.30 -6.14
CA PRO A 451 23.12 -10.61 -5.63
C PRO A 451 22.72 -9.38 -4.78
N MET A 452 23.57 -9.04 -3.79
CA MET A 452 23.43 -7.87 -2.93
C MET A 452 24.79 -7.23 -2.63
N PRO A 453 24.87 -5.92 -2.35
CA PRO A 453 26.02 -5.35 -1.65
C PRO A 453 26.05 -5.86 -0.21
N ILE A 454 27.22 -5.92 0.41
CA ILE A 454 27.40 -6.54 1.72
C ILE A 454 27.93 -5.52 2.73
N ASP A 455 27.19 -5.34 3.83
CA ASP A 455 27.71 -4.78 5.07
C ASP A 455 28.27 -5.89 5.95
N LEU A 456 29.45 -5.69 6.49
CA LEU A 456 30.13 -6.66 7.33
C LEU A 456 30.68 -5.98 8.59
N LYS A 457 30.58 -6.68 9.72
CA LYS A 457 31.16 -6.25 10.99
C LYS A 457 32.15 -7.27 11.50
N LEU A 458 33.36 -6.80 11.80
CA LEU A 458 34.36 -7.55 12.55
C LEU A 458 34.32 -7.09 14.01
N THR A 459 34.33 -8.04 14.94
CA THR A 459 34.45 -7.79 16.37
C THR A 459 35.71 -8.44 16.88
N PHE A 460 36.56 -7.67 17.59
CA PHE A 460 37.83 -8.15 18.13
C PHE A 460 37.72 -8.51 19.62
N LYS A 461 38.69 -9.24 20.15
CA LYS A 461 38.76 -9.68 21.56
C LYS A 461 38.82 -8.53 22.55
N ASP A 462 39.42 -7.40 22.16
CA ASP A 462 39.49 -6.18 22.93
C ASP A 462 38.17 -5.36 22.92
N SER A 463 37.13 -5.91 22.29
CA SER A 463 35.81 -5.32 22.11
C SER A 463 35.76 -4.17 21.09
N THR A 464 36.84 -3.89 20.38
CA THR A 464 36.81 -2.98 19.23
C THR A 464 36.06 -3.60 18.05
N THR A 465 35.52 -2.78 17.17
CA THR A 465 34.80 -3.23 15.98
C THR A 465 35.27 -2.48 14.74
N GLU A 466 35.24 -3.16 13.61
CA GLU A 466 35.43 -2.56 12.29
C GLU A 466 34.20 -2.85 11.42
N THR A 467 33.71 -1.83 10.74
CA THR A 467 32.62 -1.96 9.76
C THR A 467 33.20 -1.91 8.35
N HIS A 468 32.84 -2.86 7.54
CA HIS A 468 33.28 -3.00 6.15
C HIS A 468 32.09 -2.98 5.22
N TYR A 469 32.28 -2.45 4.02
CA TYR A 469 31.29 -2.41 2.96
C TYR A 469 31.89 -2.95 1.66
N ILE A 470 31.21 -3.92 1.06
CA ILE A 470 31.58 -4.49 -0.23
C ILE A 470 30.48 -4.13 -1.22
N PRO A 471 30.73 -3.16 -2.13
CA PRO A 471 29.75 -2.80 -3.17
C PRO A 471 29.51 -3.98 -4.11
N LEU A 472 28.35 -3.97 -4.76
CA LEU A 472 28.06 -4.88 -5.87
C LEU A 472 28.36 -4.18 -7.20
N ASP A 473 29.10 -4.81 -8.09
CA ASP A 473 29.50 -4.23 -9.38
C ASP A 473 28.30 -3.77 -10.24
N LEU A 474 27.16 -4.47 -10.14
CA LEU A 474 25.93 -4.10 -10.84
C LEU A 474 25.35 -2.73 -10.44
N THR A 475 25.72 -2.20 -9.26
CA THR A 475 25.24 -0.89 -8.79
C THR A 475 25.94 0.29 -9.45
N LEU A 476 27.14 0.04 -10.04
CA LEU A 476 28.04 1.07 -10.57
C LEU A 476 28.33 2.20 -9.54
N GLY A 477 28.47 1.82 -8.29
CA GLY A 477 28.71 2.67 -7.14
C GLY A 477 28.27 2.02 -5.84
N GLY A 478 28.25 2.77 -4.75
CA GLY A 478 27.85 2.27 -3.44
C GLY A 478 27.06 3.28 -2.64
N LYS A 479 26.28 2.79 -1.68
CA LYS A 479 25.51 3.64 -0.78
C LYS A 479 26.44 4.54 0.05
N PRO A 480 26.00 5.72 0.53
CA PRO A 480 26.73 6.52 1.49
C PRO A 480 26.88 5.77 2.82
N ALA A 481 27.86 6.19 3.66
CA ALA A 481 27.95 5.68 5.02
C ALA A 481 26.69 6.08 5.80
N GLU A 482 26.15 5.12 6.55
CA GLU A 482 24.95 5.35 7.37
C GLU A 482 25.42 5.83 8.77
N ASP A 483 24.62 6.67 9.40
CA ASP A 483 24.82 7.20 10.78
C ASP A 483 26.16 7.90 11.04
N GLY A 484 26.89 8.27 9.97
CA GLY A 484 28.20 8.90 10.09
C GLY A 484 29.32 7.98 10.62
N GLU A 485 29.05 6.70 10.78
CA GLU A 485 30.03 5.71 11.24
C GLU A 485 31.09 5.45 10.16
N PRO A 486 32.39 5.50 10.52
CA PRO A 486 33.44 5.18 9.57
C PRO A 486 33.36 3.72 9.15
N ARG A 487 33.55 3.49 7.87
CA ARG A 487 33.60 2.13 7.30
C ARG A 487 34.74 1.99 6.31
N ILE A 488 35.25 0.78 6.17
CA ILE A 488 36.25 0.42 5.17
C ILE A 488 35.50 -0.05 3.92
N VAL A 489 35.69 0.62 2.80
CA VAL A 489 35.08 0.23 1.52
C VAL A 489 36.06 -0.63 0.75
N HIS A 490 35.59 -1.79 0.31
CA HIS A 490 36.36 -2.76 -0.47
C HIS A 490 36.11 -2.61 -1.97
N PRO A 491 36.94 -3.24 -2.84
CA PRO A 491 36.62 -3.43 -4.24
C PRO A 491 35.27 -4.12 -4.43
N ASP A 492 34.60 -3.81 -5.54
CA ASP A 492 33.28 -4.35 -5.86
C ASP A 492 33.29 -5.88 -5.92
N TRP A 493 32.24 -6.50 -5.40
CA TRP A 493 31.99 -7.91 -5.64
C TRP A 493 31.40 -8.10 -7.03
N ASN A 494 32.17 -8.75 -7.93
CA ASN A 494 31.67 -9.12 -9.25
C ASN A 494 30.52 -10.12 -9.11
N TRP A 495 29.32 -9.76 -9.54
CA TRP A 495 28.12 -10.57 -9.36
C TRP A 495 28.20 -11.98 -9.95
N THR A 496 29.05 -12.19 -10.94
CA THR A 496 29.30 -13.51 -11.55
C THR A 496 30.13 -14.45 -10.64
N ASN A 497 30.85 -13.91 -9.68
CA ASN A 497 31.69 -14.69 -8.79
C ASN A 497 30.85 -15.20 -7.60
N PRO A 498 30.85 -16.52 -7.32
CA PRO A 498 30.12 -17.06 -6.18
C PRO A 498 30.78 -16.76 -4.83
N THR A 499 32.06 -16.37 -4.83
CA THR A 499 32.85 -16.10 -3.62
C THR A 499 33.56 -14.76 -3.70
N TYR A 500 33.85 -14.19 -2.54
CA TYR A 500 34.64 -12.97 -2.38
C TYR A 500 35.63 -13.14 -1.26
N GLU A 501 36.88 -12.77 -1.49
CA GLU A 501 37.95 -12.80 -0.48
C GLU A 501 38.30 -11.39 -0.03
N MET A 502 38.20 -11.16 1.26
CA MET A 502 38.57 -9.94 1.93
C MET A 502 39.83 -10.17 2.78
N VAL A 503 40.83 -9.31 2.59
CA VAL A 503 42.08 -9.36 3.36
C VAL A 503 42.07 -8.20 4.37
N PHE A 504 42.43 -8.47 5.61
CA PHE A 504 42.58 -7.45 6.66
C PHE A 504 43.87 -7.65 7.47
N ASP A 505 44.41 -6.53 7.97
CA ASP A 505 45.74 -6.50 8.57
C ASP A 505 45.79 -6.90 10.08
N LYS A 506 44.69 -7.42 10.63
CA LYS A 506 44.61 -7.93 12.00
C LYS A 506 44.91 -9.41 12.01
N LYS A 507 45.54 -9.90 13.09
CA LYS A 507 45.78 -11.34 13.27
C LYS A 507 44.47 -12.06 13.51
N LEU A 508 44.33 -13.24 12.93
CA LEU A 508 43.17 -14.10 13.12
C LEU A 508 42.89 -14.36 14.61
N PHE A 509 43.95 -14.53 15.41
CA PHE A 509 43.84 -14.75 16.87
C PHE A 509 43.12 -13.58 17.60
N ASP A 510 43.20 -12.35 17.10
CA ASP A 510 42.57 -11.18 17.74
C ASP A 510 41.08 -11.07 17.42
N LEU A 511 40.60 -11.79 16.41
CA LEU A 511 39.21 -11.78 15.98
C LEU A 511 38.33 -12.60 16.93
N LYS A 512 37.19 -12.06 17.29
CA LYS A 512 36.16 -12.70 18.13
C LYS A 512 34.94 -13.14 17.33
N ALA A 513 34.47 -12.30 16.42
CA ALA A 513 33.30 -12.63 15.59
C ALA A 513 33.33 -11.89 14.24
N VAL A 514 32.69 -12.50 13.26
CA VAL A 514 32.36 -11.91 11.95
C VAL A 514 30.86 -11.97 11.76
N GLU A 515 30.25 -10.89 11.29
CA GLU A 515 28.80 -10.82 11.06
C GLU A 515 28.51 -10.12 9.71
N ILE A 516 27.85 -10.83 8.79
CA ILE A 516 27.26 -10.27 7.57
C ILE A 516 25.94 -9.60 7.97
N ASP A 517 25.67 -8.42 7.42
CA ASP A 517 24.50 -7.61 7.71
C ASP A 517 24.20 -7.47 9.22
N PRO A 518 25.06 -6.76 9.96
CA PRO A 518 24.87 -6.57 11.40
C PRO A 518 23.57 -5.82 11.74
N THR A 519 22.93 -5.19 10.73
CA THR A 519 21.64 -4.51 10.88
C THR A 519 20.46 -5.45 10.74
N ARG A 520 20.67 -6.65 10.20
CA ARG A 520 19.64 -7.67 9.88
C ARG A 520 18.51 -7.14 8.99
N ARG A 521 18.82 -6.15 8.14
CA ARG A 521 17.86 -5.60 7.17
C ARG A 521 17.83 -6.39 5.87
N MET A 522 18.92 -7.08 5.51
CA MET A 522 18.95 -7.92 4.33
C MET A 522 17.96 -9.08 4.45
N ALA A 523 17.21 -9.35 3.39
CA ALA A 523 16.23 -10.42 3.36
C ALA A 523 16.87 -11.79 3.11
N ASP A 524 17.94 -12.09 3.84
CA ASP A 524 18.65 -13.35 3.79
C ASP A 524 17.78 -14.49 4.33
N VAL A 525 17.63 -15.55 3.53
CA VAL A 525 16.73 -16.67 3.85
C VAL A 525 17.31 -17.66 4.85
N ASP A 526 18.62 -17.62 5.09
CA ASP A 526 19.32 -18.38 6.13
C ASP A 526 20.29 -17.52 6.95
N PRO A 527 19.82 -16.68 7.86
CA PRO A 527 20.68 -15.81 8.67
C PRO A 527 21.64 -16.56 9.63
N ASN A 528 21.53 -17.90 9.74
CA ASN A 528 22.42 -18.66 10.61
C ASN A 528 23.83 -18.80 10.02
N ASN A 529 23.99 -18.70 8.70
CA ASN A 529 25.29 -18.76 8.03
C ASN A 529 25.99 -17.39 7.95
N ASN A 530 25.32 -16.30 8.42
CA ASN A 530 25.82 -14.94 8.41
C ASN A 530 26.74 -14.60 9.57
N VAL A 531 26.81 -15.44 10.59
CA VAL A 531 27.57 -15.18 11.81
C VAL A 531 28.58 -16.29 12.10
N LEU A 532 29.82 -15.90 12.29
CA LEU A 532 30.88 -16.78 12.75
C LEU A 532 31.44 -16.26 14.09
N GLU A 533 31.21 -17.00 15.16
CA GLU A 533 31.86 -16.78 16.46
C GLU A 533 33.09 -17.69 16.62
N LEU A 534 34.23 -17.09 16.91
CA LEU A 534 35.47 -17.80 17.10
C LEU A 534 35.66 -18.19 18.57
N LYS A 535 35.82 -19.45 18.83
CA LYS A 535 36.13 -20.00 20.17
C LYS A 535 37.61 -20.36 20.18
N TRP A 536 38.38 -19.62 20.92
CA TRP A 536 39.83 -19.83 21.08
C TRP A 536 40.13 -20.49 22.42
#